data_a4f49dadbc6cc510529d1f0e3f9f1e01
#
_entry.id   a4f49dadbc6cc510529d1f0e3f9f1e01
#
_cell.length_a   1.000
_cell.length_b   1.000
_cell.length_c   1.000
_cell.angle_alpha   90.00
_cell.angle_beta   90.00
_cell.angle_gamma   90.00
#
_symmetry.space_group_name_H-M   'P 1'
#
loop_
_entity.id
_entity.type
_entity.pdbx_description
1 polymer ?
#
loop_
_entity_poly.entity_id
_entity_poly.type
_entity_poly.pdbx_seq_one_letter_code
_entity_poly.pdbx_strand_id
1 'polypeptide(L)'
;MKTSIAPRNVSADTDCGLFVFGVLAGMLALASCSSRPDAFVAPSDVRDGLRVSDNHHYVVDARTGAPVFVLADTAWNLGALKLDEIDTYLRSRAEHGFNTVMFVLNFAPQAQENNAYGQPAYLGPDKTELNPAYFETCDAIVRKAADRGLYVMLYAMWAGEKAGTMNGYTAAQLKALGRALGHHYAGVPNVIFCAGGEASPHYIEVDRVNAIGAGLKEGCEGRNLVTVHPVAENSDSRFYAASPWLDFYMSQAKSGSAPKNAAYDAAALVLGDWSIAAVKPTMMAEHRYESGTREDPLMQRRSLYQCVFAGGFGYAYGHDALWQMTPHTGLPWMLKGWTPGVENWTQALDTPAVRQLHYIKALLYSHPYLTRIPDQSVVLEGQGGDVFTRVQATRDGTPVRNDATYLMAYISAPRNVVLNTGVIAAPILRVYWFSPETGASEVIDGELPNPGRLSLGERAQGGDWIVVIEDASRKFPLPHFLPAEGR
;
A
#
# COMPACT_ATOMS: atom_id res chain seq x y z
N MET A 1 -13.78 -77.76 22.92
CA MET A 1 -14.98 -78.19 23.66
C MET A 1 -16.07 -77.24 23.22
N LYS A 2 -16.94 -77.65 22.32
CA LYS A 2 -18.31 -78.14 22.57
C LYS A 2 -19.12 -77.08 23.33
N THR A 3 -20.25 -76.54 22.92
CA THR A 3 -21.40 -76.96 22.08
C THR A 3 -22.37 -75.78 22.10
N SER A 4 -22.94 -75.30 21.00
CA SER A 4 -24.26 -75.74 20.42
C SER A 4 -25.45 -75.35 21.35
N ILE A 5 -26.42 -74.54 20.85
CA ILE A 5 -27.65 -74.98 20.21
C ILE A 5 -28.65 -73.81 20.09
N ALA A 6 -29.26 -73.69 18.93
CA ALA A 6 -30.53 -72.99 18.63
C ALA A 6 -31.69 -73.93 18.89
N PRO A 7 -32.96 -73.72 18.56
CA PRO A 7 -33.83 -72.59 18.11
C PRO A 7 -35.24 -72.58 18.75
N ARG A 8 -36.17 -71.73 18.27
CA ARG A 8 -37.59 -71.95 17.89
C ARG A 8 -38.40 -70.65 17.92
N ASN A 9 -38.84 -70.19 16.81
CA ASN A 9 -40.14 -70.39 16.09
C ASN A 9 -41.41 -70.06 16.96
N VAL A 10 -42.29 -69.19 16.51
CA VAL A 10 -43.37 -69.17 15.49
C VAL A 10 -44.36 -68.11 16.03
N SER A 11 -44.91 -67.22 15.33
CA SER A 11 -46.00 -67.31 14.36
C SER A 11 -46.43 -65.92 13.82
N ALA A 12 -46.86 -65.94 12.67
CA ALA A 12 -47.45 -64.95 11.77
C ALA A 12 -48.66 -64.22 12.32
N ASP A 13 -48.82 -62.97 11.82
CA ASP A 13 -50.08 -62.63 11.17
C ASP A 13 -49.86 -61.42 10.21
N THR A 14 -50.54 -61.53 9.13
CA THR A 14 -50.64 -60.72 7.92
C THR A 14 -51.30 -59.39 8.19
N ASP A 15 -50.72 -58.27 7.61
CA ASP A 15 -51.59 -57.37 6.88
C ASP A 15 -50.85 -56.53 5.82
N CYS A 16 -51.55 -56.28 4.73
CA CYS A 16 -51.19 -55.72 3.46
C CYS A 16 -50.90 -54.23 3.53
N GLY A 17 -49.79 -53.81 3.00
CA GLY A 17 -49.53 -52.37 2.87
C GLY A 17 -48.41 -52.02 1.85
N LEU A 18 -48.85 -51.53 0.71
CA LEU A 18 -48.17 -51.02 -0.47
C LEU A 18 -46.62 -50.71 -0.34
N PHE A 19 -45.88 -51.48 -1.14
CA PHE A 19 -44.44 -51.08 -1.40
C PHE A 19 -44.40 -50.01 -2.47
N VAL A 20 -43.97 -48.81 -2.04
CA VAL A 20 -43.47 -47.76 -2.94
C VAL A 20 -41.96 -47.90 -2.98
N PHE A 21 -41.39 -48.32 -4.08
CA PHE A 21 -39.96 -48.29 -4.36
C PHE A 21 -39.51 -46.86 -4.55
N GLY A 22 -38.88 -46.25 -3.55
CA GLY A 22 -38.12 -45.02 -3.65
C GLY A 22 -36.72 -45.33 -4.16
N VAL A 23 -36.47 -45.05 -5.44
CA VAL A 23 -35.13 -45.02 -6.01
C VAL A 23 -34.38 -43.79 -5.41
N LEU A 24 -33.43 -44.03 -4.52
CA LEU A 24 -32.49 -43.03 -4.08
C LEU A 24 -31.50 -42.72 -5.22
N ALA A 25 -31.84 -41.77 -6.09
CA ALA A 25 -30.90 -41.16 -6.98
C ALA A 25 -29.97 -40.22 -6.14
N GLY A 26 -28.75 -40.66 -5.87
CA GLY A 26 -27.71 -39.84 -5.32
C GLY A 26 -27.36 -38.71 -6.32
N MET A 27 -27.93 -37.54 -6.13
CA MET A 27 -27.43 -36.33 -6.77
C MET A 27 -26.12 -35.97 -6.11
N LEU A 28 -24.98 -36.33 -6.73
CA LEU A 28 -23.72 -35.59 -6.55
C LEU A 28 -23.99 -34.18 -7.04
N ALA A 29 -24.24 -33.28 -6.10
CA ALA A 29 -24.15 -31.87 -6.37
C ALA A 29 -22.67 -31.56 -6.64
N LEU A 30 -22.27 -31.56 -7.91
CA LEU A 30 -21.09 -30.84 -8.37
C LEU A 30 -21.39 -29.40 -8.06
N ALA A 31 -20.84 -28.91 -6.94
CA ALA A 31 -20.69 -27.49 -6.69
C ALA A 31 -19.79 -26.95 -7.80
N SER A 32 -20.39 -26.54 -8.91
CA SER A 32 -19.75 -25.66 -9.86
C SER A 32 -19.47 -24.38 -9.07
N CYS A 33 -18.22 -24.21 -8.66
CA CYS A 33 -17.69 -22.92 -8.28
C CYS A 33 -17.77 -22.04 -9.53
N SER A 34 -18.94 -21.47 -9.80
CA SER A 34 -19.06 -20.34 -10.70
C SER A 34 -18.37 -19.20 -9.93
N SER A 35 -17.12 -18.92 -10.29
CA SER A 35 -16.49 -17.66 -9.94
C SER A 35 -17.41 -16.56 -10.44
N ARG A 36 -18.16 -15.95 -9.52
CA ARG A 36 -18.83 -14.68 -9.82
C ARG A 36 -17.76 -13.74 -10.34
N PRO A 37 -18.01 -12.96 -11.41
CA PRO A 37 -17.13 -11.88 -11.78
C PRO A 37 -16.93 -11.05 -10.50
N ASP A 38 -15.66 -10.76 -10.17
CA ASP A 38 -15.29 -10.06 -8.95
C ASP A 38 -16.14 -8.79 -8.84
N ALA A 39 -17.09 -8.81 -7.91
CA ALA A 39 -17.94 -7.67 -7.64
C ALA A 39 -17.03 -6.54 -7.16
N PHE A 40 -17.34 -5.30 -7.52
CA PHE A 40 -16.72 -4.09 -7.00
C PHE A 40 -16.39 -4.28 -5.51
N VAL A 41 -15.09 -4.27 -5.20
CA VAL A 41 -14.63 -4.45 -3.83
C VAL A 41 -14.92 -3.16 -3.09
N ALA A 42 -15.87 -3.19 -2.17
CA ALA A 42 -16.12 -2.07 -1.27
C ALA A 42 -14.82 -1.75 -0.50
N PRO A 43 -14.52 -0.47 -0.24
CA PRO A 43 -13.37 -0.09 0.55
C PRO A 43 -13.34 -0.87 1.87
N SER A 44 -12.16 -1.39 2.26
CA SER A 44 -11.97 -2.05 3.54
C SER A 44 -12.30 -1.09 4.69
N ASP A 45 -12.95 -1.59 5.74
CA ASP A 45 -13.09 -0.80 6.97
C ASP A 45 -11.76 -0.89 7.73
N VAL A 46 -11.13 0.25 8.03
CA VAL A 46 -9.88 0.28 8.80
C VAL A 46 -10.01 -0.36 10.18
N ARG A 47 -11.24 -0.56 10.67
CA ARG A 47 -11.54 -1.26 11.92
C ARG A 47 -11.37 -2.76 11.85
N ASP A 48 -11.26 -3.34 10.66
CA ASP A 48 -10.98 -4.76 10.46
C ASP A 48 -9.48 -5.09 10.54
N GLY A 49 -8.62 -4.08 10.44
CA GLY A 49 -7.16 -4.23 10.43
C GLY A 49 -6.62 -4.76 9.10
N LEU A 50 -5.32 -4.97 9.07
CA LEU A 50 -4.60 -5.43 7.88
C LEU A 50 -3.85 -6.72 8.15
N ARG A 51 -3.73 -7.56 7.13
CA ARG A 51 -2.80 -8.70 7.08
C ARG A 51 -2.12 -8.79 5.72
N VAL A 52 -1.02 -9.51 5.67
CA VAL A 52 -0.38 -9.90 4.41
C VAL A 52 -1.27 -10.90 3.67
N SER A 53 -1.40 -10.75 2.36
CA SER A 53 -2.15 -11.66 1.49
C SER A 53 -1.51 -13.06 1.43
N ASP A 54 -2.28 -14.07 1.06
CA ASP A 54 -1.83 -15.46 1.03
C ASP A 54 -0.69 -15.70 0.01
N ASN A 55 -0.61 -14.89 -1.06
CA ASN A 55 0.49 -14.91 -2.02
C ASN A 55 1.70 -14.07 -1.59
N HIS A 56 1.66 -13.42 -0.43
CA HIS A 56 2.70 -12.58 0.16
C HIS A 56 3.11 -11.33 -0.64
N HIS A 57 2.42 -10.97 -1.71
CA HIS A 57 2.77 -9.80 -2.52
C HIS A 57 1.94 -8.55 -2.18
N TYR A 58 0.84 -8.70 -1.44
CA TYR A 58 -0.11 -7.63 -1.18
C TYR A 58 -0.52 -7.60 0.28
N VAL A 59 -1.24 -6.53 0.62
CA VAL A 59 -1.90 -6.37 1.91
C VAL A 59 -3.41 -6.43 1.68
N VAL A 60 -4.10 -7.08 2.58
CA VAL A 60 -5.55 -7.26 2.54
C VAL A 60 -6.19 -6.88 3.87
N ASP A 61 -7.45 -6.54 3.82
CA ASP A 61 -8.30 -6.45 5.00
C ASP A 61 -8.28 -7.79 5.76
N ALA A 62 -8.04 -7.73 7.08
CA ALA A 62 -7.81 -8.94 7.86
C ALA A 62 -9.06 -9.82 8.01
N ARG A 63 -10.26 -9.21 7.98
CA ARG A 63 -11.54 -9.92 8.13
C ARG A 63 -12.07 -10.45 6.81
N THR A 64 -12.06 -9.62 5.77
CA THR A 64 -12.73 -9.94 4.49
C THR A 64 -11.79 -10.56 3.46
N GLY A 65 -10.47 -10.34 3.59
CA GLY A 65 -9.50 -10.70 2.55
C GLY A 65 -9.53 -9.77 1.32
N ALA A 66 -10.31 -8.70 1.37
CA ALA A 66 -10.36 -7.72 0.29
C ALA A 66 -9.01 -7.01 0.12
N PRO A 67 -8.55 -6.75 -1.12
CA PRO A 67 -7.29 -6.07 -1.35
C PRO A 67 -7.31 -4.64 -0.81
N VAL A 68 -6.17 -4.21 -0.24
CA VAL A 68 -5.99 -2.84 0.23
C VAL A 68 -4.79 -2.22 -0.48
N PHE A 69 -5.05 -1.22 -1.32
CA PHE A 69 -4.00 -0.36 -1.85
C PHE A 69 -3.73 0.77 -0.86
N VAL A 70 -2.49 0.87 -0.38
CA VAL A 70 -2.08 1.91 0.57
C VAL A 70 -1.70 3.18 -0.20
N LEU A 71 -2.49 4.23 -0.06
CA LEU A 71 -2.14 5.58 -0.49
C LEU A 71 -1.89 6.42 0.76
N ALA A 72 -0.61 6.65 1.04
CA ALA A 72 -0.15 7.31 2.26
C ALA A 72 0.30 8.75 2.03
N ASP A 73 0.28 9.56 3.10
CA ASP A 73 0.88 10.90 3.15
C ASP A 73 1.93 10.97 4.26
N THR A 74 3.08 11.58 3.97
CA THR A 74 4.20 11.74 4.90
C THR A 74 3.98 12.95 5.82
N ALA A 75 3.33 12.73 6.96
CA ALA A 75 3.06 13.75 7.97
C ALA A 75 4.01 13.61 9.17
N TRP A 76 5.32 13.57 8.93
CA TRP A 76 6.32 13.23 9.95
C TRP A 76 6.13 13.99 11.27
N ASN A 77 5.80 15.27 11.21
CA ASN A 77 5.62 16.14 12.37
C ASN A 77 4.16 16.36 12.77
N LEU A 78 3.25 15.41 12.48
CA LEU A 78 1.84 15.57 12.81
C LEU A 78 1.60 15.90 14.30
N GLY A 79 2.43 15.38 15.21
CA GLY A 79 2.38 15.68 16.64
C GLY A 79 2.70 17.14 17.01
N ALA A 80 3.24 17.95 16.07
CA ALA A 80 3.44 19.38 16.26
C ALA A 80 2.15 20.21 16.17
N LEU A 81 1.09 19.63 15.65
CA LEU A 81 -0.22 20.26 15.52
C LEU A 81 -1.09 20.02 16.76
N LYS A 82 -1.99 20.95 17.05
CA LYS A 82 -3.04 20.77 18.04
C LYS A 82 -4.15 19.87 17.47
N LEU A 83 -4.98 19.29 18.34
CA LEU A 83 -6.01 18.32 17.95
C LEU A 83 -7.05 18.82 16.94
N ASP A 84 -7.36 20.10 16.91
CA ASP A 84 -8.25 20.72 15.93
C ASP A 84 -7.58 20.90 14.55
N GLU A 85 -6.29 21.23 14.55
CA GLU A 85 -5.46 21.28 13.34
C GLU A 85 -5.26 19.88 12.76
N ILE A 86 -4.98 18.88 13.61
CA ILE A 86 -4.89 17.47 13.24
C ILE A 86 -6.19 17.00 12.60
N ASP A 87 -7.32 17.39 13.17
CA ASP A 87 -8.65 17.07 12.62
C ASP A 87 -8.85 17.62 11.20
N THR A 88 -8.41 18.84 10.96
CA THR A 88 -8.43 19.48 9.64
C THR A 88 -7.53 18.74 8.65
N TYR A 89 -6.32 18.35 9.07
CA TYR A 89 -5.40 17.57 8.25
C TYR A 89 -5.98 16.19 7.88
N LEU A 90 -6.43 15.42 8.87
CA LEU A 90 -6.98 14.07 8.64
C LEU A 90 -8.23 14.09 7.75
N ARG A 91 -9.11 15.08 7.94
CA ARG A 91 -10.29 15.27 7.07
C ARG A 91 -9.86 15.50 5.63
N SER A 92 -8.93 16.43 5.38
CA SER A 92 -8.43 16.69 4.03
C SER A 92 -7.84 15.43 3.39
N ARG A 93 -7.06 14.64 4.13
CA ARG A 93 -6.48 13.41 3.55
C ARG A 93 -7.56 12.41 3.16
N ALA A 94 -8.55 12.20 4.02
CA ALA A 94 -9.67 11.31 3.72
C ALA A 94 -10.49 11.79 2.51
N GLU A 95 -10.82 13.07 2.44
CA GLU A 95 -11.56 13.69 1.32
C GLU A 95 -10.82 13.54 -0.03
N HIS A 96 -9.47 13.57 -0.01
CA HIS A 96 -8.66 13.36 -1.20
C HIS A 96 -8.30 11.88 -1.47
N GLY A 97 -8.98 10.95 -0.78
CA GLY A 97 -8.86 9.52 -1.04
C GLY A 97 -7.58 8.87 -0.51
N PHE A 98 -6.79 9.55 0.32
CA PHE A 98 -5.76 8.86 1.11
C PHE A 98 -6.42 7.91 2.11
N ASN A 99 -5.70 6.85 2.47
CA ASN A 99 -6.15 5.91 3.51
C ASN A 99 -5.09 5.62 4.57
N THR A 100 -3.94 6.29 4.51
CA THR A 100 -2.86 6.10 5.48
C THR A 100 -2.16 7.44 5.72
N VAL A 101 -1.81 7.71 6.98
CA VAL A 101 -0.93 8.82 7.37
C VAL A 101 0.30 8.28 8.09
N MET A 102 1.48 8.82 7.74
CA MET A 102 2.77 8.40 8.29
C MET A 102 3.22 9.44 9.32
N PHE A 103 3.44 9.01 10.55
CA PHE A 103 3.66 9.90 11.69
C PHE A 103 4.81 9.40 12.57
N VAL A 104 5.73 10.29 12.96
CA VAL A 104 6.88 9.97 13.82
C VAL A 104 6.62 10.45 15.24
N LEU A 105 6.72 9.54 16.22
CA LEU A 105 6.52 9.85 17.64
C LEU A 105 7.62 10.74 18.20
N ASN A 106 8.86 10.47 17.86
CA ASN A 106 10.01 11.24 18.30
C ASN A 106 10.93 11.56 17.11
N PHE A 107 10.79 12.77 16.57
CA PHE A 107 11.55 13.25 15.42
C PHE A 107 12.64 14.25 15.83
N ALA A 108 13.05 14.23 17.10
CA ALA A 108 14.18 15.04 17.59
C ALA A 108 15.51 14.55 16.98
N PRO A 109 16.52 15.44 16.88
CA PRO A 109 16.51 16.85 17.24
C PRO A 109 16.01 17.75 16.11
N GLN A 110 15.53 17.23 15.01
CA GLN A 110 15.24 18.04 13.82
C GLN A 110 13.94 18.82 13.91
N ALA A 111 12.93 18.27 14.57
CA ALA A 111 11.64 18.91 14.59
C ALA A 111 11.16 19.23 16.01
N GLN A 112 10.90 18.20 16.80
CA GLN A 112 10.42 18.40 18.16
C GLN A 112 10.66 17.14 19.00
N GLU A 113 11.22 17.34 20.22
CA GLU A 113 11.17 16.31 21.26
C GLU A 113 9.76 16.21 21.87
N ASN A 114 8.96 17.28 21.77
CA ASN A 114 7.67 17.41 22.42
C ASN A 114 6.55 17.58 21.39
N ASN A 115 5.34 17.13 21.72
CA ASN A 115 4.14 17.44 20.97
C ASN A 115 3.72 18.91 21.13
N ALA A 116 2.63 19.33 20.46
CA ALA A 116 2.09 20.69 20.54
C ALA A 116 1.70 21.16 21.96
N TYR A 117 1.64 20.23 22.92
CA TYR A 117 1.30 20.50 24.32
C TYR A 117 2.52 20.45 25.25
N GLY A 118 3.73 20.43 24.68
CA GLY A 118 4.99 20.44 25.44
C GLY A 118 5.36 19.10 26.10
N GLN A 119 4.74 18.01 25.69
CA GLN A 119 4.96 16.67 26.27
C GLN A 119 5.96 15.89 25.42
N PRO A 120 7.04 15.31 26.02
CA PRO A 120 7.92 14.38 25.31
C PRO A 120 7.26 13.00 25.17
N ALA A 121 7.58 12.28 24.10
CA ALA A 121 7.01 10.95 23.85
C ALA A 121 7.46 9.90 24.91
N TYR A 122 8.67 10.03 25.40
CA TYR A 122 9.30 9.02 26.25
C TYR A 122 9.85 9.61 27.54
N LEU A 123 9.65 8.89 28.65
CA LEU A 123 10.07 9.27 30.00
C LEU A 123 11.12 8.30 30.55
N GLY A 124 11.57 8.63 31.79
CA GLY A 124 12.56 7.84 32.53
C GLY A 124 14.00 8.20 32.16
N PRO A 125 14.97 7.74 32.96
CA PRO A 125 16.40 8.02 32.74
C PRO A 125 16.90 7.42 31.42
N ASP A 126 16.31 6.31 31.00
CA ASP A 126 16.63 5.59 29.76
C ASP A 126 15.70 5.98 28.60
N LYS A 127 14.74 6.88 28.81
CA LYS A 127 13.74 7.32 27.81
C LYS A 127 13.04 6.12 27.13
N THR A 128 12.68 5.09 27.88
CA THR A 128 12.01 3.87 27.38
C THR A 128 10.58 3.71 27.88
N GLU A 129 10.12 4.60 28.75
CA GLU A 129 8.77 4.61 29.27
C GLU A 129 7.88 5.51 28.41
N LEU A 130 6.70 5.03 28.04
CA LEU A 130 5.72 5.82 27.29
C LEU A 130 5.17 6.93 28.20
N ASN A 131 5.17 8.18 27.75
CA ASN A 131 4.58 9.29 28.49
C ASN A 131 3.06 9.32 28.33
N PRO A 132 2.26 9.02 29.36
CA PRO A 132 0.81 8.99 29.24
C PRO A 132 0.22 10.29 28.66
N ALA A 133 0.74 11.46 29.06
CA ALA A 133 0.25 12.74 28.58
C ALA A 133 0.55 12.99 27.06
N TYR A 134 1.65 12.44 26.54
CA TYR A 134 1.92 12.45 25.11
C TYR A 134 0.98 11.49 24.36
N PHE A 135 0.80 10.28 24.91
CA PHE A 135 0.00 9.22 24.27
C PHE A 135 -1.51 9.51 24.31
N GLU A 136 -2.02 10.35 25.22
CA GLU A 136 -3.39 10.88 25.10
C GLU A 136 -3.62 11.58 23.75
N THR A 137 -2.63 12.36 23.26
CA THR A 137 -2.70 13.00 21.94
C THR A 137 -2.59 11.98 20.81
N CYS A 138 -1.66 11.03 20.90
CA CYS A 138 -1.51 9.97 19.89
C CYS A 138 -2.76 9.10 19.77
N ASP A 139 -3.36 8.72 20.89
CA ASP A 139 -4.60 7.96 20.93
C ASP A 139 -5.76 8.73 20.30
N ALA A 140 -5.80 10.05 20.52
CA ALA A 140 -6.78 10.91 19.85
C ALA A 140 -6.55 10.97 18.32
N ILE A 141 -5.29 11.02 17.86
CA ILE A 141 -4.93 10.94 16.44
C ILE A 141 -5.41 9.61 15.85
N VAL A 142 -5.08 8.50 16.49
CA VAL A 142 -5.45 7.14 16.04
C VAL A 142 -6.97 6.98 15.93
N ARG A 143 -7.71 7.43 16.95
CA ARG A 143 -9.20 7.39 16.92
C ARG A 143 -9.78 8.27 15.82
N LYS A 144 -9.34 9.54 15.72
CA LYS A 144 -9.80 10.48 14.69
C LYS A 144 -9.48 9.98 13.27
N ALA A 145 -8.34 9.32 13.08
CA ALA A 145 -7.97 8.68 11.83
C ALA A 145 -8.92 7.51 11.51
N ALA A 146 -9.19 6.63 12.47
CA ALA A 146 -10.13 5.51 12.31
C ALA A 146 -11.54 5.99 11.93
N ASP A 147 -12.03 7.05 12.56
CA ASP A 147 -13.36 7.63 12.28
C ASP A 147 -13.46 8.19 10.84
N ARG A 148 -12.31 8.39 10.17
CA ARG A 148 -12.22 8.88 8.78
C ARG A 148 -11.76 7.81 7.79
N GLY A 149 -11.67 6.56 8.22
CA GLY A 149 -11.19 5.47 7.37
C GLY A 149 -9.69 5.53 7.05
N LEU A 150 -8.88 6.07 7.99
CA LEU A 150 -7.43 6.19 7.83
C LEU A 150 -6.68 5.25 8.75
N TYR A 151 -5.68 4.56 8.20
CA TYR A 151 -4.62 3.91 8.96
C TYR A 151 -3.60 4.95 9.43
N VAL A 152 -2.98 4.68 10.58
CA VAL A 152 -1.84 5.44 11.08
C VAL A 152 -0.61 4.54 11.04
N MET A 153 0.36 4.87 10.19
CA MET A 153 1.67 4.23 10.20
C MET A 153 2.55 4.98 11.19
N LEU A 154 2.75 4.36 12.34
CA LEU A 154 3.37 4.97 13.51
C LEU A 154 4.85 4.63 13.57
N TYR A 155 5.70 5.62 13.37
CA TYR A 155 7.13 5.49 13.45
C TYR A 155 7.58 5.70 14.91
N ALA A 156 8.22 4.69 15.48
CA ALA A 156 8.69 4.76 16.85
C ALA A 156 9.74 5.86 17.06
N MET A 157 10.69 5.95 16.13
CA MET A 157 11.82 6.89 16.16
C MET A 157 12.37 7.14 14.76
N TRP A 158 13.38 7.99 14.68
CA TRP A 158 14.15 8.26 13.46
C TRP A 158 15.63 7.92 13.67
N ALA A 159 16.25 7.28 12.67
CA ALA A 159 17.66 6.85 12.73
C ALA A 159 18.61 7.67 11.86
N GLY A 160 18.08 8.48 10.92
CA GLY A 160 18.87 9.24 9.95
C GLY A 160 19.99 10.11 10.50
N GLU A 161 20.92 10.53 9.64
CA GLU A 161 22.27 11.06 9.91
C GLU A 161 22.37 12.12 11.00
N LYS A 162 21.44 13.07 11.05
CA LYS A 162 21.50 14.23 11.96
C LYS A 162 20.39 14.27 13.01
N ALA A 163 19.41 13.40 12.85
CA ALA A 163 18.19 13.35 13.64
C ALA A 163 18.06 12.05 14.43
N GLY A 164 19.04 11.21 14.34
CA GLY A 164 18.99 9.85 14.85
C GLY A 164 18.84 9.74 16.35
N THR A 165 17.62 9.93 16.84
CA THR A 165 17.33 9.65 18.26
C THR A 165 17.60 8.20 18.63
N MET A 166 17.45 7.26 17.68
CA MET A 166 17.77 5.85 17.91
C MET A 166 19.22 5.58 18.27
N ASN A 167 20.16 6.39 17.79
CA ASN A 167 21.60 6.21 18.02
C ASN A 167 22.00 6.34 19.49
N GLY A 168 21.20 6.99 20.31
CA GLY A 168 21.41 7.12 21.76
C GLY A 168 21.00 5.90 22.58
N TYR A 169 20.38 4.89 21.97
CA TYR A 169 19.81 3.74 22.68
C TYR A 169 20.59 2.45 22.41
N THR A 170 20.71 1.61 23.44
CA THR A 170 21.17 0.22 23.28
C THR A 170 20.10 -0.65 22.63
N ALA A 171 20.47 -1.81 22.07
CA ALA A 171 19.52 -2.76 21.53
C ALA A 171 18.49 -3.24 22.58
N ALA A 172 18.93 -3.39 23.84
CA ALA A 172 18.04 -3.78 24.95
C ALA A 172 16.97 -2.72 25.23
N GLN A 173 17.36 -1.43 25.27
CA GLN A 173 16.44 -0.31 25.43
C GLN A 173 15.46 -0.19 24.27
N LEU A 174 15.94 -0.32 23.03
CA LEU A 174 15.09 -0.31 21.84
C LEU A 174 14.09 -1.47 21.83
N LYS A 175 14.51 -2.68 22.25
CA LYS A 175 13.58 -3.80 22.39
C LYS A 175 12.52 -3.54 23.43
N ALA A 176 12.89 -3.01 24.60
CA ALA A 176 11.95 -2.68 25.68
C ALA A 176 10.93 -1.62 25.23
N LEU A 177 11.40 -0.56 24.55
CA LEU A 177 10.56 0.49 24.00
C LEU A 177 9.61 -0.06 22.92
N GLY A 178 10.12 -0.86 21.98
CA GLY A 178 9.29 -1.50 20.95
C GLY A 178 8.20 -2.37 21.57
N ARG A 179 8.53 -3.16 22.64
CA ARG A 179 7.54 -3.97 23.35
C ARG A 179 6.47 -3.11 24.03
N ALA A 180 6.86 -2.03 24.70
CA ALA A 180 5.92 -1.11 25.36
C ALA A 180 4.97 -0.47 24.36
N LEU A 181 5.50 0.04 23.22
CA LEU A 181 4.72 0.66 22.17
C LEU A 181 3.80 -0.35 21.46
N GLY A 182 4.33 -1.55 21.14
CA GLY A 182 3.55 -2.64 20.57
C GLY A 182 2.40 -3.05 21.47
N HIS A 183 2.63 -3.15 22.78
CA HIS A 183 1.59 -3.49 23.76
C HIS A 183 0.52 -2.40 23.89
N HIS A 184 0.91 -1.12 23.84
CA HIS A 184 -0.03 0.02 23.93
C HIS A 184 -1.08 -0.01 22.79
N TYR A 185 -0.68 -0.34 21.58
CA TYR A 185 -1.58 -0.43 20.43
C TYR A 185 -1.88 -1.86 19.97
N ALA A 186 -1.67 -2.85 20.82
CA ALA A 186 -1.89 -4.25 20.48
C ALA A 186 -3.33 -4.52 20.01
N GLY A 187 -3.48 -4.90 18.73
CA GLY A 187 -4.81 -5.15 18.13
C GLY A 187 -5.66 -3.90 17.90
N VAL A 188 -5.08 -2.68 17.96
CA VAL A 188 -5.72 -1.47 17.44
C VAL A 188 -5.63 -1.53 15.92
N PRO A 189 -6.76 -1.76 15.22
CA PRO A 189 -6.73 -2.30 13.86
C PRO A 189 -6.21 -1.32 12.81
N ASN A 190 -6.33 -0.02 13.04
CA ASN A 190 -5.85 1.01 12.12
C ASN A 190 -4.40 1.47 12.41
N VAL A 191 -3.65 0.76 13.27
CA VAL A 191 -2.23 1.06 13.53
C VAL A 191 -1.33 0.08 12.81
N ILE A 192 -0.37 0.61 12.05
CA ILE A 192 0.76 -0.08 11.44
C ILE A 192 2.02 0.47 12.11
N PHE A 193 2.93 -0.39 12.55
CA PHE A 193 4.18 0.05 13.16
C PHE A 193 5.30 0.17 12.15
N CYS A 194 6.10 1.23 12.27
CA CYS A 194 7.39 1.36 11.63
C CYS A 194 8.49 1.42 12.71
N ALA A 195 9.44 0.50 12.65
CA ALA A 195 10.50 0.35 13.64
C ALA A 195 11.42 1.58 13.70
N GLY A 196 11.59 2.27 12.58
CA GLY A 196 12.34 3.52 12.51
C GLY A 196 12.38 4.11 11.12
N GLY A 197 12.60 5.42 11.04
CA GLY A 197 12.82 6.14 9.78
C GLY A 197 14.30 6.24 9.44
N GLU A 198 14.64 6.19 8.16
CA GLU A 198 16.01 6.16 7.62
C GLU A 198 16.94 5.15 8.32
N ALA A 199 16.37 4.00 8.69
CA ALA A 199 17.03 2.95 9.45
C ALA A 199 17.91 2.07 8.53
N SER A 200 19.10 2.57 8.22
CA SER A 200 20.08 1.92 7.36
C SER A 200 21.37 1.64 8.14
N PRO A 201 22.13 0.56 7.80
CA PRO A 201 23.43 0.28 8.39
C PRO A 201 24.43 1.40 8.28
N HIS A 202 24.20 2.37 7.42
CA HIS A 202 25.01 3.60 7.31
C HIS A 202 24.87 4.52 8.53
N TYR A 203 23.71 4.50 9.19
CA TYR A 203 23.39 5.38 10.32
C TYR A 203 23.18 4.66 11.63
N ILE A 204 22.74 3.40 11.60
CA ILE A 204 22.46 2.59 12.79
C ILE A 204 22.75 1.11 12.54
N GLU A 205 23.25 0.41 13.53
CA GLU A 205 23.50 -1.02 13.44
C GLU A 205 22.21 -1.82 13.24
N VAL A 206 22.25 -2.80 12.34
CA VAL A 206 21.13 -3.70 12.01
C VAL A 206 20.51 -4.36 13.25
N ASP A 207 21.34 -4.74 14.21
CA ASP A 207 20.89 -5.39 15.45
C ASP A 207 20.00 -4.48 16.32
N ARG A 208 20.24 -3.18 16.30
CA ARG A 208 19.39 -2.19 17.02
C ARG A 208 18.01 -2.08 16.37
N VAL A 209 17.96 -2.03 15.05
CA VAL A 209 16.69 -2.00 14.31
C VAL A 209 15.95 -3.32 14.47
N ASN A 210 16.64 -4.46 14.42
CA ASN A 210 16.06 -5.76 14.71
C ASN A 210 15.50 -5.82 16.14
N ALA A 211 16.18 -5.22 17.11
CA ALA A 211 15.71 -5.22 18.50
C ALA A 211 14.38 -4.47 18.67
N ILE A 212 14.25 -3.27 18.11
CA ILE A 212 12.97 -2.52 18.21
C ILE A 212 11.87 -3.18 17.37
N GLY A 213 12.16 -3.68 16.17
CA GLY A 213 11.19 -4.38 15.34
C GLY A 213 10.65 -5.65 16.00
N ALA A 214 11.57 -6.46 16.58
CA ALA A 214 11.18 -7.63 17.35
C ALA A 214 10.38 -7.26 18.62
N GLY A 215 10.74 -6.16 19.28
CA GLY A 215 9.98 -5.65 20.42
C GLY A 215 8.55 -5.25 20.04
N LEU A 216 8.38 -4.51 18.96
CA LEU A 216 7.06 -4.13 18.42
C LEU A 216 6.19 -5.36 18.13
N LYS A 217 6.78 -6.34 17.42
CA LYS A 217 6.06 -7.57 17.04
C LYS A 217 5.67 -8.43 18.24
N GLU A 218 6.57 -8.51 19.23
CA GLU A 218 6.30 -9.18 20.49
C GLU A 218 5.21 -8.46 21.30
N GLY A 219 5.31 -7.14 21.43
CA GLY A 219 4.36 -6.32 22.19
C GLY A 219 2.96 -6.35 21.61
N CYS A 220 2.81 -6.28 20.29
CA CYS A 220 1.50 -6.36 19.64
C CYS A 220 1.00 -7.80 19.44
N GLU A 221 1.73 -8.81 19.92
CA GLU A 221 1.38 -10.25 19.80
C GLU A 221 1.14 -10.66 18.32
N GLY A 222 1.85 -10.02 17.38
CA GLY A 222 1.69 -10.25 15.95
C GLY A 222 0.40 -9.70 15.32
N ARG A 223 -0.43 -9.00 16.07
CA ARG A 223 -1.75 -8.53 15.62
C ARG A 223 -1.70 -7.32 14.68
N ASN A 224 -0.60 -6.57 14.68
CA ASN A 224 -0.39 -5.42 13.82
C ASN A 224 0.75 -5.70 12.83
N LEU A 225 0.70 -5.07 11.66
CA LEU A 225 1.81 -5.09 10.72
C LEU A 225 2.97 -4.24 11.24
N VAL A 226 4.19 -4.73 11.03
CA VAL A 226 5.44 -4.05 11.41
C VAL A 226 6.35 -3.95 10.20
N THR A 227 6.91 -2.77 9.98
CA THR A 227 7.86 -2.48 8.89
C THR A 227 9.01 -1.60 9.39
N VAL A 228 9.89 -1.19 8.48
CA VAL A 228 10.96 -0.22 8.71
C VAL A 228 11.14 0.64 7.46
N HIS A 229 11.54 1.89 7.62
CA HIS A 229 11.72 2.84 6.53
C HIS A 229 13.23 2.98 6.21
N PRO A 230 13.66 2.71 4.96
CA PRO A 230 15.06 2.80 4.58
C PRO A 230 15.53 4.24 4.38
N VAL A 231 16.84 4.41 4.20
CA VAL A 231 17.43 5.67 3.71
C VAL A 231 17.24 5.80 2.20
N ALA A 232 17.32 7.04 1.69
CA ALA A 232 17.20 7.36 0.27
C ALA A 232 18.07 6.45 -0.64
N GLU A 233 17.54 6.15 -1.80
CA GLU A 233 18.13 5.28 -2.85
C GLU A 233 18.32 3.82 -2.41
N ASN A 234 17.52 3.38 -1.43
CA ASN A 234 17.57 2.03 -0.90
C ASN A 234 16.18 1.42 -0.68
N SER A 235 16.21 0.13 -0.43
CA SER A 235 15.14 -0.66 0.14
C SER A 235 15.63 -1.34 1.41
N ASP A 236 14.75 -1.50 2.38
CA ASP A 236 15.02 -2.23 3.62
C ASP A 236 15.13 -3.75 3.40
N SER A 237 14.62 -4.26 2.28
CA SER A 237 14.77 -5.67 1.88
C SER A 237 16.22 -6.16 1.92
N ARG A 238 17.17 -5.28 1.62
CA ARG A 238 18.60 -5.61 1.62
C ARG A 238 19.15 -5.99 2.98
N PHE A 239 18.55 -5.46 4.05
CA PHE A 239 19.10 -5.58 5.40
C PHE A 239 18.23 -6.44 6.32
N TYR A 240 16.91 -6.45 6.07
CA TYR A 240 15.93 -7.01 6.99
C TYR A 240 15.06 -8.10 6.38
N ALA A 241 15.33 -8.55 5.14
CA ALA A 241 14.51 -9.56 4.46
C ALA A 241 14.27 -10.84 5.26
N ALA A 242 15.29 -11.31 5.98
CA ALA A 242 15.22 -12.50 6.84
C ALA A 242 14.63 -12.24 8.23
N SER A 243 14.32 -10.98 8.59
CA SER A 243 13.82 -10.65 9.91
C SER A 243 12.36 -11.09 10.06
N PRO A 244 12.03 -11.93 11.07
CA PRO A 244 10.68 -12.50 11.22
C PRO A 244 9.63 -11.48 11.67
N TRP A 245 10.07 -10.33 12.18
CA TRP A 245 9.18 -9.25 12.60
C TRP A 245 8.71 -8.38 11.44
N LEU A 246 9.44 -8.37 10.30
CA LEU A 246 9.16 -7.51 9.15
C LEU A 246 8.05 -8.13 8.29
N ASP A 247 6.93 -7.44 8.14
CA ASP A 247 5.78 -7.92 7.37
C ASP A 247 5.78 -7.46 5.91
N PHE A 248 6.31 -6.27 5.61
CA PHE A 248 6.41 -5.75 4.24
C PHE A 248 7.62 -4.84 4.06
N TYR A 249 8.07 -4.69 2.83
CA TYR A 249 9.20 -3.86 2.45
C TYR A 249 8.78 -2.43 2.15
N MET A 250 9.66 -1.51 2.49
CA MET A 250 9.60 -0.12 2.07
C MET A 250 10.81 0.24 1.23
N SER A 251 10.60 1.09 0.23
CA SER A 251 11.67 1.69 -0.57
C SER A 251 11.59 3.20 -0.48
N GLN A 252 12.73 3.86 -0.45
CA GLN A 252 12.85 5.32 -0.55
C GLN A 252 13.73 5.65 -1.76
N ALA A 253 13.16 6.33 -2.76
CA ALA A 253 13.93 6.70 -3.95
C ALA A 253 14.74 7.97 -3.71
N LYS A 254 14.11 9.04 -3.32
CA LYS A 254 14.74 10.29 -2.86
C LYS A 254 13.71 11.20 -2.22
N SER A 255 14.11 11.84 -1.16
CA SER A 255 13.31 12.88 -0.51
C SER A 255 13.79 14.31 -0.88
N GLY A 256 12.95 15.28 -0.66
CA GLY A 256 13.28 16.69 -0.56
C GLY A 256 13.87 17.32 -1.83
N SER A 257 14.98 18.01 -1.69
CA SER A 257 15.56 19.00 -2.61
C SER A 257 16.19 18.45 -3.90
N ALA A 258 15.89 17.23 -4.31
CA ALA A 258 16.41 16.69 -5.56
C ALA A 258 16.04 17.59 -6.76
N PRO A 259 16.98 17.85 -7.70
CA PRO A 259 16.68 18.60 -8.90
C PRO A 259 15.50 18.03 -9.67
N LYS A 260 14.69 18.89 -10.34
CA LYS A 260 13.52 18.45 -11.15
C LYS A 260 13.85 17.38 -12.20
N ASN A 261 15.07 17.39 -12.70
CA ASN A 261 15.60 16.49 -13.72
C ASN A 261 16.39 15.31 -13.16
N ALA A 262 16.42 15.13 -11.83
CA ALA A 262 17.09 13.98 -11.24
C ALA A 262 16.27 12.71 -11.50
N ALA A 263 16.86 11.79 -12.24
CA ALA A 263 16.26 10.51 -12.63
C ALA A 263 16.49 9.47 -11.54
N TYR A 264 15.61 9.42 -10.55
CA TYR A 264 15.62 8.35 -9.55
C TYR A 264 14.66 7.23 -9.98
N ASP A 265 15.19 6.02 -10.13
CA ASP A 265 14.40 4.88 -10.57
C ASP A 265 13.70 4.20 -9.39
N ALA A 266 12.63 4.83 -8.93
CA ALA A 266 11.79 4.33 -7.85
C ALA A 266 11.17 2.96 -8.20
N ALA A 267 10.78 2.77 -9.46
CA ALA A 267 10.21 1.50 -9.92
C ALA A 267 11.24 0.35 -9.87
N ALA A 268 12.50 0.64 -10.14
CA ALA A 268 13.55 -0.38 -10.04
C ALA A 268 13.76 -0.87 -8.60
N LEU A 269 13.64 0.00 -7.60
CA LEU A 269 13.69 -0.40 -6.20
C LEU A 269 12.52 -1.35 -5.85
N VAL A 270 11.29 -0.96 -6.22
CA VAL A 270 10.09 -1.77 -5.97
C VAL A 270 10.18 -3.12 -6.71
N LEU A 271 10.61 -3.14 -7.97
CA LEU A 271 10.79 -4.38 -8.75
C LEU A 271 11.90 -5.26 -8.15
N GLY A 272 12.95 -4.65 -7.63
CA GLY A 272 14.01 -5.35 -6.89
C GLY A 272 13.47 -6.09 -5.69
N ASP A 273 12.64 -5.44 -4.87
CA ASP A 273 11.98 -6.04 -3.71
C ASP A 273 11.00 -7.15 -4.12
N TRP A 274 10.20 -6.91 -5.16
CA TRP A 274 9.27 -7.90 -5.69
C TRP A 274 9.95 -9.20 -6.09
N SER A 275 11.19 -9.11 -6.57
CA SER A 275 11.93 -10.22 -7.18
C SER A 275 12.74 -11.06 -6.19
N ILE A 276 12.82 -10.68 -4.91
CA ILE A 276 13.62 -11.42 -3.93
C ILE A 276 12.91 -12.66 -3.40
N ALA A 277 13.70 -13.69 -3.05
CA ALA A 277 13.17 -14.98 -2.59
C ALA A 277 12.38 -14.91 -1.27
N ALA A 278 12.70 -13.95 -0.40
CA ALA A 278 11.94 -13.68 0.82
C ALA A 278 10.72 -12.82 0.47
N VAL A 279 9.73 -13.41 -0.19
CA VAL A 279 8.55 -12.70 -0.72
C VAL A 279 7.79 -11.99 0.39
N LYS A 280 7.65 -10.67 0.26
CA LYS A 280 6.82 -9.81 1.10
C LYS A 280 6.21 -8.70 0.24
N PRO A 281 5.06 -8.12 0.63
CA PRO A 281 4.55 -6.92 -0.04
C PRO A 281 5.60 -5.80 -0.03
N THR A 282 5.63 -4.97 -1.08
CA THR A 282 6.53 -3.82 -1.16
C THR A 282 5.79 -2.54 -1.49
N MET A 283 6.22 -1.40 -0.93
CA MET A 283 5.67 -0.08 -1.27
C MET A 283 6.76 0.97 -1.42
N MET A 284 6.50 1.97 -2.25
CA MET A 284 7.29 3.20 -2.27
C MET A 284 6.87 4.10 -1.11
N ALA A 285 7.70 4.14 -0.07
CA ALA A 285 7.39 4.85 1.18
C ALA A 285 7.81 6.32 1.17
N GLU A 286 8.75 6.69 0.31
CA GLU A 286 9.16 8.08 0.14
C GLU A 286 9.76 8.32 -1.24
N HIS A 287 9.22 9.33 -1.92
CA HIS A 287 9.71 9.80 -3.20
C HIS A 287 9.91 11.31 -3.14
N ARG A 288 10.26 11.93 -4.27
CA ARG A 288 10.44 13.37 -4.37
C ARG A 288 9.19 14.11 -3.90
N TYR A 289 9.37 15.04 -2.97
CA TYR A 289 8.32 15.88 -2.43
C TYR A 289 7.91 17.00 -3.38
N GLU A 290 6.63 17.35 -3.35
CA GLU A 290 6.18 18.65 -3.83
C GLU A 290 6.58 19.77 -2.86
N SER A 291 6.65 21.00 -3.37
CA SER A 291 6.84 22.21 -2.58
C SER A 291 6.23 23.38 -3.32
N GLY A 292 5.95 24.49 -2.65
CA GLY A 292 5.27 25.64 -3.24
C GLY A 292 5.88 26.22 -4.52
N THR A 293 7.17 25.95 -4.80
CA THR A 293 7.84 26.30 -6.06
C THR A 293 8.08 25.10 -6.97
N ARG A 294 7.67 23.90 -6.58
CA ARG A 294 7.93 22.63 -7.25
C ARG A 294 6.70 21.73 -7.27
N GLU A 295 5.55 22.32 -7.46
CA GLU A 295 4.37 21.53 -7.79
C GLU A 295 4.57 20.88 -9.16
N ASP A 296 4.55 19.56 -9.18
CA ASP A 296 4.73 18.76 -10.39
C ASP A 296 3.84 17.51 -10.34
N PRO A 297 2.53 17.68 -10.58
CA PRO A 297 1.57 16.59 -10.51
C PRO A 297 1.89 15.44 -11.47
N LEU A 298 2.49 15.75 -12.62
CA LEU A 298 2.92 14.71 -13.58
C LEU A 298 4.04 13.84 -12.99
N MET A 299 4.99 14.44 -12.25
CA MET A 299 6.05 13.68 -11.60
C MET A 299 5.48 12.78 -10.50
N GLN A 300 4.53 13.27 -9.72
CA GLN A 300 3.86 12.47 -8.69
C GLN A 300 3.10 11.29 -9.31
N ARG A 301 2.36 11.50 -10.40
CA ARG A 301 1.68 10.42 -11.13
C ARG A 301 2.68 9.42 -11.71
N ARG A 302 3.78 9.88 -12.36
CA ARG A 302 4.83 9.00 -12.87
C ARG A 302 5.38 8.08 -11.80
N SER A 303 5.76 8.64 -10.66
CA SER A 303 6.29 7.85 -9.57
C SER A 303 5.26 6.85 -9.06
N LEU A 304 4.04 7.27 -8.81
CA LEU A 304 2.96 6.41 -8.35
C LEU A 304 2.72 5.22 -9.31
N TYR A 305 2.41 5.50 -10.58
CA TYR A 305 2.02 4.44 -11.52
C TYR A 305 3.19 3.53 -11.89
N GLN A 306 4.40 4.06 -12.03
CA GLN A 306 5.58 3.24 -12.28
C GLN A 306 5.90 2.30 -11.10
N CYS A 307 5.86 2.79 -9.87
CA CYS A 307 6.08 1.96 -8.69
C CYS A 307 4.99 0.89 -8.52
N VAL A 308 3.73 1.26 -8.71
CA VAL A 308 2.62 0.32 -8.55
C VAL A 308 2.66 -0.75 -9.64
N PHE A 309 2.91 -0.39 -10.89
CA PHE A 309 3.00 -1.36 -11.99
C PHE A 309 4.29 -2.20 -11.93
N ALA A 310 5.30 -1.76 -11.17
CA ALA A 310 6.47 -2.56 -10.81
C ALA A 310 6.21 -3.58 -9.66
N GLY A 311 4.96 -3.66 -9.17
CA GLY A 311 4.55 -4.62 -8.13
C GLY A 311 4.16 -4.01 -6.79
N GLY A 312 4.29 -2.69 -6.60
CA GLY A 312 3.97 -2.02 -5.35
C GLY A 312 2.50 -2.19 -4.93
N PHE A 313 2.27 -2.47 -3.64
CA PHE A 313 0.94 -2.47 -3.03
C PHE A 313 0.55 -1.12 -2.44
N GLY A 314 1.49 -0.17 -2.40
CA GLY A 314 1.26 1.15 -1.85
C GLY A 314 2.28 2.19 -2.32
N TYR A 315 1.93 3.44 -2.09
CA TYR A 315 2.71 4.62 -2.42
C TYR A 315 2.49 5.71 -1.37
N ALA A 316 3.55 6.42 -0.98
CA ALA A 316 3.45 7.58 -0.12
C ALA A 316 3.76 8.87 -0.88
N TYR A 317 2.82 9.79 -0.81
CA TYR A 317 2.98 11.17 -1.25
C TYR A 317 3.67 11.99 -0.17
N GLY A 318 4.39 13.03 -0.56
CA GLY A 318 4.99 13.98 0.36
C GLY A 318 4.97 15.40 -0.19
N HIS A 319 4.83 16.35 0.73
CA HIS A 319 4.94 17.77 0.45
C HIS A 319 5.77 18.45 1.55
N ASP A 320 6.70 19.34 1.16
CA ASP A 320 7.63 19.99 2.10
C ASP A 320 6.94 20.74 3.24
N ALA A 321 5.79 21.38 3.00
CA ALA A 321 5.05 22.05 4.06
C ALA A 321 4.33 21.06 4.98
N LEU A 322 3.85 19.91 4.44
CA LEU A 322 3.10 18.93 5.21
C LEU A 322 3.98 18.09 6.12
N TRP A 323 5.11 17.59 5.62
CA TRP A 323 5.98 16.80 6.51
C TRP A 323 6.55 17.63 7.66
N GLN A 324 6.76 18.94 7.43
CA GLN A 324 7.27 19.88 8.43
C GLN A 324 6.17 20.49 9.31
N MET A 325 4.89 20.43 8.89
CA MET A 325 3.80 21.19 9.51
C MET A 325 4.14 22.66 9.69
N THR A 326 4.67 23.29 8.62
CA THR A 326 5.13 24.68 8.65
C THR A 326 3.97 25.65 8.94
N PRO A 327 4.09 26.65 9.85
CA PRO A 327 5.32 27.09 10.56
C PRO A 327 5.53 26.48 11.96
N HIS A 328 4.77 25.49 12.38
CA HIS A 328 4.76 24.99 13.77
C HIS A 328 6.08 24.37 14.21
N THR A 329 6.85 23.78 13.31
CA THR A 329 8.08 23.10 13.69
C THR A 329 9.27 24.01 13.98
N GLY A 330 9.17 25.31 13.70
CA GLY A 330 10.13 26.31 14.14
C GLY A 330 11.62 26.05 13.82
N LEU A 331 11.92 25.22 12.84
CA LEU A 331 13.29 24.86 12.47
C LEU A 331 13.89 25.91 11.53
N PRO A 332 14.63 26.90 12.06
CA PRO A 332 15.11 28.05 11.26
C PRO A 332 16.02 27.66 10.10
N TRP A 333 16.70 26.52 10.20
CA TRP A 333 17.62 26.07 9.17
C TRP A 333 16.89 25.31 8.03
N MET A 334 15.83 24.57 8.31
CA MET A 334 14.97 23.95 7.30
C MET A 334 14.19 25.01 6.51
N LEU A 335 13.69 26.04 7.19
CA LEU A 335 12.98 27.15 6.56
C LEU A 335 13.90 28.03 5.69
N LYS A 336 15.19 28.11 6.01
CA LYS A 336 16.16 29.03 5.33
C LYS A 336 16.83 28.44 4.10
N GLY A 337 16.87 27.13 3.91
CA GLY A 337 17.71 26.53 2.87
C GLY A 337 17.02 25.55 1.94
N TRP A 338 15.92 24.93 2.33
CA TRP A 338 15.37 23.79 1.62
C TRP A 338 14.14 24.10 0.78
N THR A 339 13.32 25.04 1.17
CA THR A 339 12.05 25.30 0.50
C THR A 339 11.67 26.78 0.48
N PRO A 340 12.25 27.58 -0.43
CA PRO A 340 11.73 28.93 -0.68
C PRO A 340 10.27 28.85 -1.13
N GLY A 341 9.36 29.57 -0.43
CA GLY A 341 7.95 29.66 -0.78
C GLY A 341 7.04 28.66 -0.11
N VAL A 342 7.53 27.83 0.82
CA VAL A 342 6.65 27.02 1.69
C VAL A 342 6.20 27.88 2.87
N GLU A 343 4.99 28.38 2.81
CA GLU A 343 4.48 29.33 3.79
C GLU A 343 3.67 28.68 4.91
N ASN A 344 2.73 27.79 4.57
CA ASN A 344 1.83 27.16 5.55
C ASN A 344 1.39 25.76 5.07
N TRP A 345 1.37 24.81 6.00
CA TRP A 345 0.92 23.44 5.74
C TRP A 345 -0.53 23.37 5.20
N THR A 346 -1.41 24.29 5.61
CA THR A 346 -2.81 24.33 5.15
C THR A 346 -2.94 24.64 3.65
N GLN A 347 -1.98 25.34 3.07
CA GLN A 347 -1.96 25.64 1.63
C GLN A 347 -1.59 24.42 0.79
N ALA A 348 -0.85 23.47 1.36
CA ALA A 348 -0.45 22.23 0.71
C ALA A 348 -1.49 21.10 0.82
N LEU A 349 -2.63 21.34 1.47
CA LEU A 349 -3.68 20.33 1.65
C LEU A 349 -4.39 19.97 0.34
N ASP A 350 -4.37 20.83 -0.66
CA ASP A 350 -5.17 20.69 -1.89
C ASP A 350 -4.35 21.11 -3.12
N THR A 351 -3.25 20.37 -3.40
CA THR A 351 -2.46 20.56 -4.62
C THR A 351 -3.06 19.78 -5.80
N PRO A 352 -2.71 20.12 -7.05
CA PRO A 352 -3.13 19.33 -8.22
C PRO A 352 -2.77 17.85 -8.10
N ALA A 353 -1.59 17.49 -7.56
CA ALA A 353 -1.22 16.09 -7.35
C ALA A 353 -2.14 15.39 -6.33
N VAL A 354 -2.40 16.03 -5.20
CA VAL A 354 -3.30 15.49 -4.16
C VAL A 354 -4.66 15.13 -4.74
N ARG A 355 -5.21 15.95 -5.65
CA ARG A 355 -6.49 15.70 -6.31
C ARG A 355 -6.48 14.54 -7.31
N GLN A 356 -5.30 14.08 -7.76
CA GLN A 356 -5.16 13.13 -8.85
C GLN A 356 -4.73 11.73 -8.42
N LEU A 357 -3.96 11.61 -7.33
CA LEU A 357 -3.34 10.34 -6.95
C LEU A 357 -4.36 9.23 -6.60
N HIS A 358 -5.53 9.59 -6.10
CA HIS A 358 -6.55 8.61 -5.72
C HIS A 358 -7.19 7.85 -6.91
N TYR A 359 -7.09 8.36 -8.14
CA TYR A 359 -7.65 7.69 -9.33
C TYR A 359 -7.05 6.31 -9.58
N ILE A 360 -5.84 6.05 -9.09
CA ILE A 360 -5.24 4.73 -9.19
C ILE A 360 -6.08 3.65 -8.50
N LYS A 361 -6.77 3.96 -7.41
CA LYS A 361 -7.62 2.98 -6.71
C LYS A 361 -8.77 2.51 -7.59
N ALA A 362 -9.43 3.44 -8.31
CA ALA A 362 -10.49 3.08 -9.25
C ALA A 362 -9.98 2.14 -10.35
N LEU A 363 -8.79 2.42 -10.89
CA LEU A 363 -8.16 1.57 -11.88
C LEU A 363 -7.82 0.18 -11.34
N LEU A 364 -7.17 0.10 -10.18
CA LEU A 364 -6.73 -1.17 -9.62
C LEU A 364 -7.90 -2.06 -9.19
N TYR A 365 -8.94 -1.48 -8.58
CA TYR A 365 -10.08 -2.23 -8.06
C TYR A 365 -11.11 -2.59 -9.14
N SER A 366 -10.97 -2.07 -10.36
CA SER A 366 -11.80 -2.51 -11.48
C SER A 366 -11.39 -3.88 -12.04
N HIS A 367 -10.26 -4.45 -11.61
CA HIS A 367 -9.70 -5.71 -12.08
C HIS A 367 -9.24 -6.60 -10.92
N PRO A 368 -9.01 -7.91 -11.16
CA PRO A 368 -8.41 -8.81 -10.16
C PRO A 368 -7.08 -8.27 -9.63
N TYR A 369 -7.10 -7.77 -8.39
CA TYR A 369 -5.94 -7.06 -7.80
C TYR A 369 -4.86 -8.02 -7.30
N LEU A 370 -5.26 -9.09 -6.58
CA LEU A 370 -4.33 -9.98 -5.88
C LEU A 370 -3.53 -10.90 -6.82
N THR A 371 -3.97 -11.04 -8.06
CA THR A 371 -3.27 -11.82 -9.10
C THR A 371 -2.41 -10.97 -10.02
N ARG A 372 -2.34 -9.66 -9.76
CA ARG A 372 -1.53 -8.72 -10.53
C ARG A 372 -0.04 -8.98 -10.33
N ILE A 373 0.72 -8.96 -11.42
CA ILE A 373 2.18 -9.11 -11.45
C ILE A 373 2.82 -8.01 -12.29
N PRO A 374 4.03 -7.52 -11.95
CA PRO A 374 4.80 -6.70 -12.88
C PRO A 374 5.26 -7.56 -14.06
N ASP A 375 5.05 -7.09 -15.28
CA ASP A 375 5.52 -7.80 -16.47
C ASP A 375 5.93 -6.83 -17.59
N GLN A 376 7.19 -6.48 -17.61
CA GLN A 376 7.75 -5.59 -18.62
C GLN A 376 7.92 -6.27 -19.98
N SER A 377 7.89 -7.60 -20.07
CA SER A 377 8.03 -8.35 -21.31
C SER A 377 6.86 -8.15 -22.29
N VAL A 378 5.72 -7.64 -21.78
CA VAL A 378 4.56 -7.33 -22.63
C VAL A 378 4.77 -6.06 -23.46
N VAL A 379 5.76 -5.22 -23.16
CA VAL A 379 6.11 -4.03 -23.94
C VAL A 379 7.14 -4.43 -25.00
N LEU A 380 6.70 -4.67 -26.22
CA LEU A 380 7.54 -5.14 -27.31
C LEU A 380 8.35 -4.01 -27.95
N GLU A 381 7.75 -2.83 -28.12
CA GLU A 381 8.37 -1.62 -28.68
C GLU A 381 7.90 -0.37 -27.95
N GLY A 382 8.72 0.68 -27.97
CA GLY A 382 8.37 1.97 -27.37
C GLY A 382 8.59 2.02 -25.84
N GLN A 383 9.46 1.18 -25.28
CA GLN A 383 9.69 1.06 -23.82
C GLN A 383 10.16 2.36 -23.15
N GLY A 384 10.80 3.25 -23.90
CA GLY A 384 11.43 4.45 -23.35
C GLY A 384 12.82 4.18 -22.75
N GLY A 385 13.62 5.25 -22.63
CA GLY A 385 15.03 5.14 -22.23
C GLY A 385 15.34 5.52 -20.79
N ASP A 386 14.44 6.21 -20.11
CA ASP A 386 14.64 6.73 -18.75
C ASP A 386 13.32 6.78 -17.95
N VAL A 387 13.41 7.18 -16.69
CA VAL A 387 12.25 7.24 -15.79
C VAL A 387 11.17 8.24 -16.22
N PHE A 388 11.53 9.26 -17.02
CA PHE A 388 10.57 10.27 -17.49
C PHE A 388 9.79 9.81 -18.72
N THR A 389 10.33 8.84 -19.43
CA THR A 389 9.81 8.37 -20.72
C THR A 389 9.45 6.88 -20.71
N ARG A 390 9.69 6.18 -19.61
CA ARG A 390 9.44 4.75 -19.47
C ARG A 390 7.96 4.41 -19.64
N VAL A 391 7.72 3.31 -20.35
CA VAL A 391 6.46 2.57 -20.29
C VAL A 391 6.59 1.48 -19.23
N GLN A 392 5.76 1.50 -18.21
CA GLN A 392 5.75 0.50 -17.16
C GLN A 392 4.49 -0.35 -17.26
N ALA A 393 4.65 -1.67 -17.28
CA ALA A 393 3.53 -2.57 -17.51
C ALA A 393 3.28 -3.54 -16.35
N THR A 394 2.02 -3.92 -16.20
CA THR A 394 1.54 -4.92 -15.25
C THR A 394 0.40 -5.71 -15.90
N ARG A 395 0.21 -6.96 -15.48
CA ARG A 395 -0.92 -7.81 -15.89
C ARG A 395 -1.34 -8.72 -14.74
N ASP A 396 -2.40 -9.45 -14.88
CA ASP A 396 -2.70 -10.59 -14.02
C ASP A 396 -2.15 -11.91 -14.59
N GLY A 397 -2.45 -13.00 -13.91
CA GLY A 397 -2.10 -14.36 -14.32
C GLY A 397 -0.76 -14.85 -13.79
N THR A 398 -0.29 -15.95 -14.36
CA THR A 398 0.93 -16.63 -13.93
C THR A 398 2.16 -16.05 -14.66
N PRO A 399 3.29 -15.81 -13.99
CA PRO A 399 4.52 -15.41 -14.67
C PRO A 399 4.87 -16.34 -15.85
N VAL A 400 5.30 -15.74 -16.95
CA VAL A 400 5.69 -16.40 -18.22
C VAL A 400 4.63 -17.25 -18.90
N ARG A 401 3.38 -17.22 -18.43
CA ARG A 401 2.23 -17.90 -19.06
C ARG A 401 1.33 -16.91 -19.80
N ASN A 402 0.60 -17.42 -20.78
CA ASN A 402 -0.40 -16.68 -21.56
C ASN A 402 -1.79 -16.96 -20.99
N ASP A 403 -2.00 -16.67 -19.72
CA ASP A 403 -3.24 -16.91 -18.97
C ASP A 403 -3.79 -15.63 -18.33
N ALA A 404 -3.28 -14.48 -18.76
CA ALA A 404 -3.78 -13.19 -18.30
C ALA A 404 -5.21 -12.94 -18.74
N THR A 405 -5.95 -12.20 -17.92
CA THR A 405 -7.29 -11.70 -18.26
C THR A 405 -7.27 -10.21 -18.58
N TYR A 406 -6.21 -9.51 -18.18
CA TYR A 406 -5.96 -8.13 -18.53
C TYR A 406 -4.46 -7.81 -18.54
N LEU A 407 -4.09 -6.73 -19.19
CA LEU A 407 -2.80 -6.03 -19.03
C LEU A 407 -3.04 -4.52 -19.00
N MET A 408 -2.18 -3.81 -18.28
CA MET A 408 -2.16 -2.36 -18.20
C MET A 408 -0.74 -1.86 -18.48
N ALA A 409 -0.61 -0.79 -19.25
CA ALA A 409 0.67 -0.15 -19.49
C ALA A 409 0.54 1.36 -19.26
N TYR A 410 1.31 1.88 -18.31
CA TYR A 410 1.46 3.30 -18.05
C TYR A 410 2.48 3.88 -19.01
N ILE A 411 2.04 4.83 -19.84
CA ILE A 411 2.82 5.53 -20.85
C ILE A 411 3.08 6.95 -20.33
N SER A 412 4.28 7.18 -19.81
CA SER A 412 4.64 8.39 -19.06
C SER A 412 4.85 9.64 -19.93
N ALA A 413 5.00 9.45 -21.25
CA ALA A 413 5.15 10.54 -22.24
C ALA A 413 4.63 10.06 -23.60
N PRO A 414 4.11 10.96 -24.45
CA PRO A 414 3.56 10.60 -25.77
C PRO A 414 4.57 9.81 -26.62
N ARG A 415 4.12 8.65 -27.13
CA ARG A 415 4.91 7.76 -27.99
C ARG A 415 4.07 6.65 -28.60
N ASN A 416 4.60 6.06 -29.67
CA ASN A 416 4.11 4.80 -30.19
C ASN A 416 4.56 3.65 -29.28
N VAL A 417 3.65 2.73 -28.95
CA VAL A 417 3.92 1.54 -28.13
C VAL A 417 3.36 0.32 -28.83
N VAL A 418 4.10 -0.79 -28.79
CA VAL A 418 3.60 -2.09 -29.25
C VAL A 418 3.56 -3.04 -28.06
N LEU A 419 2.38 -3.61 -27.80
CA LEU A 419 2.12 -4.49 -26.68
C LEU A 419 1.85 -5.92 -27.15
N ASN A 420 2.34 -6.89 -26.36
CA ASN A 420 2.07 -8.32 -26.56
C ASN A 420 0.70 -8.65 -25.93
N THR A 421 -0.34 -8.69 -26.76
CA THR A 421 -1.69 -9.10 -26.33
C THR A 421 -1.88 -10.61 -26.33
N GLY A 422 -0.92 -11.37 -26.87
CA GLY A 422 -0.91 -12.82 -26.83
C GLY A 422 -0.80 -13.43 -25.42
N VAL A 423 -0.45 -12.60 -24.41
CA VAL A 423 -0.49 -13.01 -23.01
C VAL A 423 -1.90 -13.18 -22.47
N ILE A 424 -2.89 -12.56 -23.13
CA ILE A 424 -4.32 -12.66 -22.74
C ILE A 424 -4.96 -13.85 -23.49
N ALA A 425 -5.46 -14.81 -22.73
CA ALA A 425 -6.03 -16.05 -23.26
C ALA A 425 -7.47 -15.85 -23.77
N ALA A 426 -7.73 -14.80 -24.54
CA ALA A 426 -9.05 -14.48 -25.06
C ALA A 426 -9.00 -14.17 -26.56
N PRO A 427 -10.01 -14.59 -27.36
CA PRO A 427 -10.09 -14.29 -28.78
C PRO A 427 -10.52 -12.85 -29.09
N ILE A 428 -11.23 -12.21 -28.15
CA ILE A 428 -11.77 -10.84 -28.30
C ILE A 428 -11.32 -10.01 -27.10
N LEU A 429 -10.83 -8.82 -27.38
CA LEU A 429 -10.31 -7.87 -26.38
C LEU A 429 -11.21 -6.63 -26.32
N ARG A 430 -11.30 -6.03 -25.14
CA ARG A 430 -11.69 -4.64 -24.95
C ARG A 430 -10.46 -3.81 -24.69
N VAL A 431 -10.34 -2.68 -25.35
CA VAL A 431 -9.20 -1.76 -25.26
C VAL A 431 -9.69 -0.35 -24.94
N TYR A 432 -9.11 0.26 -23.92
CA TYR A 432 -9.44 1.65 -23.56
C TYR A 432 -8.26 2.40 -22.98
N TRP A 433 -8.32 3.74 -23.08
CA TRP A 433 -7.43 4.64 -22.39
C TRP A 433 -8.02 5.01 -21.03
N PHE A 434 -7.15 5.15 -20.05
CA PHE A 434 -7.48 5.72 -18.75
C PHE A 434 -6.57 6.92 -18.48
N SER A 435 -7.16 8.05 -18.10
CA SER A 435 -6.43 9.26 -17.73
C SER A 435 -6.06 9.26 -16.26
N PRO A 436 -4.77 9.22 -15.88
CA PRO A 436 -4.35 9.34 -14.48
C PRO A 436 -4.56 10.75 -13.92
N GLU A 437 -4.78 11.74 -14.76
CA GLU A 437 -5.06 13.12 -14.39
C GLU A 437 -6.51 13.37 -14.00
N THR A 438 -7.46 12.71 -14.70
CA THR A 438 -8.91 12.97 -14.52
C THR A 438 -9.71 11.76 -14.05
N GLY A 439 -9.11 10.56 -14.04
CA GLY A 439 -9.81 9.31 -13.76
C GLY A 439 -10.78 8.86 -14.86
N ALA A 440 -10.82 9.55 -16.00
CA ALA A 440 -11.72 9.22 -17.10
C ALA A 440 -11.22 8.04 -17.93
N SER A 441 -12.17 7.21 -18.40
CA SER A 441 -11.91 6.11 -19.33
C SER A 441 -12.50 6.42 -20.70
N GLU A 442 -11.75 6.09 -21.77
CA GLU A 442 -12.15 6.25 -23.16
C GLU A 442 -11.95 4.94 -23.92
N VAL A 443 -13.05 4.28 -24.27
CA VAL A 443 -13.00 3.01 -25.03
C VAL A 443 -12.52 3.28 -26.46
N ILE A 444 -11.46 2.58 -26.86
CA ILE A 444 -10.91 2.61 -28.23
C ILE A 444 -11.66 1.58 -29.07
N ASP A 445 -11.75 0.34 -28.57
CA ASP A 445 -12.47 -0.77 -29.22
C ASP A 445 -13.01 -1.71 -28.15
N GLY A 446 -14.29 -2.06 -28.26
CA GLY A 446 -14.97 -2.95 -27.32
C GLY A 446 -14.92 -4.43 -27.71
N GLU A 447 -14.63 -4.76 -28.97
CA GLU A 447 -14.69 -6.11 -29.54
C GLU A 447 -13.56 -6.37 -30.54
N LEU A 448 -12.33 -5.95 -30.21
CA LEU A 448 -11.15 -6.15 -31.03
C LEU A 448 -10.77 -7.65 -31.08
N PRO A 449 -10.73 -8.33 -32.24
CA PRO A 449 -10.10 -9.63 -32.35
C PRO A 449 -8.65 -9.57 -31.87
N ASN A 450 -8.26 -10.50 -30.99
CA ASN A 450 -6.91 -10.47 -30.38
C ASN A 450 -5.82 -10.71 -31.47
N PRO A 451 -5.03 -9.68 -31.80
CA PRO A 451 -4.01 -9.80 -32.84
C PRO A 451 -2.71 -10.48 -32.34
N GLY A 452 -2.60 -10.76 -31.03
CA GLY A 452 -1.36 -11.18 -30.39
C GLY A 452 -0.31 -10.09 -30.24
N ARG A 453 -0.37 -9.07 -31.08
CA ARG A 453 0.52 -7.90 -31.08
C ARG A 453 -0.28 -6.67 -31.46
N LEU A 454 -0.45 -5.75 -30.52
CA LEU A 454 -1.23 -4.53 -30.72
C LEU A 454 -0.32 -3.31 -30.77
N SER A 455 -0.38 -2.57 -31.87
CA SER A 455 0.31 -1.28 -32.02
C SER A 455 -0.64 -0.15 -31.65
N LEU A 456 -0.20 0.69 -30.73
CA LEU A 456 -0.91 1.90 -30.29
C LEU A 456 -0.11 3.12 -30.76
N GLY A 457 -0.75 3.97 -31.53
CA GLY A 457 -0.19 5.24 -31.96
C GLY A 457 0.02 6.20 -30.79
N GLU A 458 0.84 7.22 -31.04
CA GLU A 458 1.01 8.33 -30.11
C GLU A 458 -0.33 9.05 -29.90
N ARG A 459 -0.68 9.31 -28.63
CA ARG A 459 -1.90 10.04 -28.32
C ARG A 459 -1.69 11.54 -28.50
N ALA A 460 -2.52 12.16 -29.33
CA ALA A 460 -2.40 13.58 -29.75
C ALA A 460 -2.60 14.58 -28.59
N GLN A 461 -3.27 14.17 -27.52
CA GLN A 461 -3.62 15.05 -26.39
C GLN A 461 -2.45 15.30 -25.42
N GLY A 462 -1.27 14.73 -25.66
CA GLY A 462 -0.11 14.88 -24.77
C GLY A 462 -0.33 14.24 -23.38
N GLY A 463 0.61 14.50 -22.45
CA GLY A 463 0.51 14.00 -21.09
C GLY A 463 0.85 12.52 -20.93
N ASP A 464 0.46 11.98 -19.78
CA ASP A 464 0.61 10.57 -19.41
C ASP A 464 -0.73 9.82 -19.52
N TRP A 465 -0.67 8.55 -19.90
CA TRP A 465 -1.86 7.72 -20.12
C TRP A 465 -1.63 6.29 -19.67
N ILE A 466 -2.71 5.61 -19.31
CA ILE A 466 -2.69 4.15 -19.18
C ILE A 466 -3.54 3.56 -20.30
N VAL A 467 -2.98 2.60 -21.03
CA VAL A 467 -3.79 1.71 -21.86
C VAL A 467 -4.14 0.49 -21.05
N VAL A 468 -5.41 0.11 -21.09
CA VAL A 468 -5.93 -1.12 -20.51
C VAL A 468 -6.44 -2.00 -21.64
N ILE A 469 -6.00 -3.25 -21.66
CA ILE A 469 -6.38 -4.28 -22.62
C ILE A 469 -6.85 -5.48 -21.80
N GLU A 470 -8.05 -5.96 -22.07
CA GLU A 470 -8.67 -7.02 -21.27
C GLU A 470 -9.49 -8.00 -22.11
N ASP A 471 -9.71 -9.17 -21.56
CA ASP A 471 -10.64 -10.15 -22.09
C ASP A 471 -12.07 -9.58 -22.07
N ALA A 472 -12.63 -9.29 -23.27
CA ALA A 472 -13.96 -8.68 -23.39
C ALA A 472 -15.08 -9.53 -22.75
N SER A 473 -14.90 -10.86 -22.64
CA SER A 473 -15.86 -11.77 -22.02
C SER A 473 -15.99 -11.61 -20.50
N ARG A 474 -14.95 -11.06 -19.85
CA ARG A 474 -14.93 -10.85 -18.40
C ARG A 474 -15.85 -9.71 -17.97
N LYS A 475 -16.10 -8.74 -18.86
CA LYS A 475 -16.97 -7.59 -18.59
C LYS A 475 -16.58 -6.85 -17.31
N PHE A 476 -15.27 -6.66 -17.09
CA PHE A 476 -14.80 -5.88 -15.96
C PHE A 476 -15.44 -4.48 -15.98
N PRO A 477 -15.80 -3.89 -14.81
CA PRO A 477 -16.30 -2.53 -14.80
C PRO A 477 -15.21 -1.57 -15.32
N LEU A 478 -15.60 -0.53 -16.06
CA LEU A 478 -14.66 0.56 -16.30
C LEU A 478 -14.29 1.22 -14.97
N PRO A 479 -13.02 1.68 -14.80
CA PRO A 479 -12.65 2.43 -13.63
C PRO A 479 -13.63 3.56 -13.37
N HIS A 480 -14.27 3.54 -12.21
CA HIS A 480 -15.24 4.54 -11.81
C HIS A 480 -14.89 5.02 -10.41
N PHE A 481 -14.64 6.32 -10.28
CA PHE A 481 -14.46 6.94 -8.99
C PHE A 481 -15.84 7.34 -8.44
N LEU A 482 -16.24 6.72 -7.35
CA LEU A 482 -17.32 7.24 -6.54
C LEU A 482 -16.69 8.22 -5.55
N PRO A 483 -17.00 9.53 -5.62
CA PRO A 483 -16.64 10.44 -4.54
C PRO A 483 -17.14 9.84 -3.23
N ALA A 484 -16.39 10.00 -2.16
CA ALA A 484 -16.85 9.59 -0.83
C ALA A 484 -18.18 10.29 -0.56
N GLU A 485 -19.29 9.60 -0.85
CA GLU A 485 -20.60 10.08 -0.40
C GLU A 485 -20.53 10.14 1.12
N GLY A 486 -20.86 11.30 1.67
CA GLY A 486 -20.67 11.67 3.06
C GLY A 486 -21.05 10.54 4.03
N ARG A 487 -20.03 10.02 4.71
CA ARG A 487 -20.17 9.15 5.89
C ARG A 487 -20.16 9.99 7.15
#